data_7e0718278f83a9d62a72377b8728e0b7
#
_entry.id   7e0718278f83a9d62a72377b8728e0b7
#
_cell.length_a   1.000
_cell.length_b   1.000
_cell.length_c   1.000
_cell.angle_alpha   90.00
_cell.angle_beta   90.00
_cell.angle_gamma   90.00
#
_symmetry.space_group_name_H-M   'P 1'
#
loop_
_entity.id
_entity.type
_entity.pdbx_description
1 polymer ?
#
loop_
_entity_poly.entity_id
_entity_poly.type
_entity_poly.pdbx_seq_one_letter_code
_entity_poly.pdbx_strand_id
1 'polypeptide(L)'
;MPTQTFQGATVFLPDAIAQTSVCIDEGRIVEIGGPAQGEVVDARDLILAPALIDVHGDAFERQVMPRPGVYFPIETAVLETDRQLAANGIATTYHSITLGYEPGLRSVERGRELIAAIRTLAPRLTVENRVQLRWETFATEAVGTLDWAMDWHLTPSLAFNDHLSMSMRSGDTGIQDRLFEHDPDYALMDIDDDSLF
;
A
#
# COMPACT_ATOMS: atom_id res chain seq x y z
N MET A 1 22.67 14.05 2.95
CA MET A 1 21.96 15.31 3.29
C MET A 1 22.81 16.04 4.29
N PRO A 2 22.86 17.40 4.30
CA PRO A 2 23.59 18.13 5.32
C PRO A 2 22.94 17.88 6.69
N THR A 3 23.74 18.04 7.75
CA THR A 3 23.28 17.98 9.14
C THR A 3 22.28 19.09 9.40
N GLN A 4 21.11 18.75 9.97
CA GLN A 4 20.05 19.72 10.32
C GLN A 4 19.54 19.47 11.73
N THR A 5 19.22 20.54 12.45
CA THR A 5 18.57 20.45 13.77
C THR A 5 17.21 21.14 13.75
N PHE A 6 16.15 20.40 13.97
CA PHE A 6 14.81 20.93 14.23
C PHE A 6 14.73 21.34 15.69
N GLN A 7 14.58 22.65 15.96
CA GLN A 7 14.66 23.19 17.30
C GLN A 7 13.30 23.70 17.80
N GLY A 8 12.92 23.27 19.00
CA GLY A 8 11.74 23.78 19.70
C GLY A 8 10.42 23.08 19.30
N ALA A 9 10.48 22.00 18.54
CA ALA A 9 9.30 21.21 18.17
C ALA A 9 8.66 20.51 19.38
N THR A 10 7.36 20.28 19.30
CA THR A 10 6.69 19.25 20.11
C THR A 10 6.95 17.90 19.47
N VAL A 11 7.81 17.08 20.08
CA VAL A 11 8.28 15.80 19.52
C VAL A 11 7.53 14.63 20.15
N PHE A 12 7.00 13.75 19.31
CA PHE A 12 6.44 12.47 19.73
C PHE A 12 7.57 11.44 19.86
N LEU A 13 7.91 11.11 21.09
CA LEU A 13 8.89 10.09 21.45
C LEU A 13 8.18 8.78 21.80
N PRO A 14 8.88 7.63 21.84
CA PRO A 14 8.26 6.35 22.18
C PRO A 14 7.49 6.35 23.51
N ASP A 15 8.01 7.05 24.51
CA ASP A 15 7.46 7.03 25.86
C ASP A 15 6.96 8.40 26.35
N ALA A 16 7.06 9.45 25.55
CA ALA A 16 6.70 10.80 25.96
C ALA A 16 6.40 11.73 24.81
N ILE A 17 5.71 12.82 25.10
CA ILE A 17 5.61 13.98 24.23
C ILE A 17 6.39 15.12 24.92
N ALA A 18 7.38 15.68 24.24
CA ALA A 18 8.26 16.71 24.82
C ALA A 18 8.59 17.82 23.82
N GLN A 19 8.74 19.03 24.35
CA GLN A 19 9.39 20.10 23.57
C GLN A 19 10.90 19.90 23.61
N THR A 20 11.50 19.59 22.47
CA THR A 20 12.93 19.29 22.40
C THR A 20 13.47 19.57 21.01
N SER A 21 14.77 19.32 20.81
CA SER A 21 15.42 19.37 19.50
C SER A 21 15.64 17.97 18.95
N VAL A 22 15.67 17.85 17.63
CA VAL A 22 16.03 16.61 16.92
C VAL A 22 17.06 16.95 15.86
N CYS A 23 18.24 16.32 15.97
CA CYS A 23 19.31 16.45 15.01
C CYS A 23 19.28 15.28 14.02
N ILE A 24 19.32 15.61 12.72
CA ILE A 24 19.35 14.64 11.62
C ILE A 24 20.65 14.84 10.85
N ASP A 25 21.37 13.76 10.63
CA ASP A 25 22.56 13.73 9.80
C ASP A 25 22.49 12.55 8.82
N GLU A 26 22.80 12.79 7.56
CA GLU A 26 22.72 11.78 6.49
C GLU A 26 21.38 11.00 6.47
N GLY A 27 20.28 11.68 6.78
CA GLY A 27 18.93 11.07 6.79
C GLY A 27 18.62 10.21 8.01
N ARG A 28 19.43 10.29 9.07
CA ARG A 28 19.24 9.56 10.33
C ARG A 28 19.12 10.51 11.51
N ILE A 29 18.26 10.18 12.46
CA ILE A 29 18.24 10.88 13.75
C ILE A 29 19.50 10.48 14.51
N VAL A 30 20.36 11.44 14.81
CA VAL A 30 21.62 11.22 15.52
C VAL A 30 21.58 11.69 16.96
N GLU A 31 20.71 12.66 17.28
CA GLU A 31 20.58 13.18 18.64
C GLU A 31 19.19 13.75 18.90
N ILE A 32 18.70 13.58 20.12
CA ILE A 32 17.45 14.17 20.63
C ILE A 32 17.77 14.93 21.92
N GLY A 33 17.39 16.21 21.99
CA GLY A 33 17.56 17.04 23.17
C GLY A 33 18.95 17.66 23.34
N GLY A 34 19.86 17.46 22.39
CA GLY A 34 21.21 18.05 22.42
C GLY A 34 21.30 19.49 21.87
N PRO A 35 22.50 20.07 21.87
CA PRO A 35 22.75 21.35 21.24
C PRO A 35 22.55 21.30 19.72
N ALA A 36 22.12 22.42 19.14
CA ALA A 36 21.92 22.50 17.70
C ALA A 36 23.22 22.25 16.93
N GLN A 37 23.15 21.43 15.90
CA GLN A 37 24.24 21.10 14.98
C GLN A 37 23.80 21.33 13.54
N GLY A 38 24.71 21.79 12.70
CA GLY A 38 24.43 22.07 11.29
C GLY A 38 23.43 23.19 11.07
N GLU A 39 22.55 23.04 10.08
CA GLU A 39 21.50 23.98 9.78
C GLU A 39 20.39 23.92 10.84
N VAL A 40 20.02 25.08 11.42
CA VAL A 40 18.95 25.14 12.41
C VAL A 40 17.62 25.47 11.74
N VAL A 41 16.66 24.56 11.87
CA VAL A 41 15.27 24.77 11.46
C VAL A 41 14.46 25.16 12.69
N ASP A 42 13.91 26.36 12.70
CA ASP A 42 12.97 26.77 13.76
C ASP A 42 11.67 26.00 13.63
N ALA A 43 11.43 25.09 14.57
CA ALA A 43 10.27 24.22 14.61
C ALA A 43 9.33 24.53 15.79
N ARG A 44 9.44 25.73 16.37
CA ARG A 44 8.50 26.19 17.40
C ARG A 44 7.08 26.17 16.85
N ASP A 45 6.14 25.74 17.66
CA ASP A 45 4.72 25.57 17.30
C ASP A 45 4.43 24.47 16.25
N LEU A 46 5.44 23.68 15.88
CA LEU A 46 5.29 22.52 15.02
C LEU A 46 5.34 21.23 15.82
N ILE A 47 4.72 20.21 15.25
CA ILE A 47 4.79 18.84 15.75
C ILE A 47 5.78 18.06 14.88
N LEU A 48 6.72 17.39 15.52
CA LEU A 48 7.60 16.42 14.88
C LEU A 48 7.22 15.01 15.36
N ALA A 49 6.74 14.20 14.44
CA ALA A 49 6.29 12.86 14.71
C ALA A 49 6.86 11.89 13.67
N PRO A 50 6.92 10.57 13.96
CA PRO A 50 7.14 9.56 12.93
C PRO A 50 6.13 9.74 11.80
N ALA A 51 6.59 9.60 10.56
CA ALA A 51 5.70 9.64 9.41
C ALA A 51 4.71 8.48 9.44
N LEU A 52 3.56 8.68 8.80
CA LEU A 52 2.50 7.67 8.77
C LEU A 52 2.92 6.46 7.93
N ILE A 53 2.56 5.28 8.40
CA ILE A 53 2.73 4.02 7.69
C ILE A 53 1.34 3.44 7.44
N ASP A 54 0.97 3.28 6.17
CA ASP A 54 -0.25 2.60 5.77
C ASP A 54 0.06 1.11 5.52
N VAL A 55 -0.43 0.24 6.40
CA VAL A 55 -0.14 -1.20 6.33
C VAL A 55 -1.15 -1.98 5.48
N HIS A 56 -2.18 -1.31 4.96
CA HIS A 56 -3.25 -1.91 4.15
C HIS A 56 -3.89 -0.88 3.22
N GLY A 57 -3.15 -0.43 2.21
CA GLY A 57 -3.58 0.63 1.30
C GLY A 57 -4.25 0.11 0.04
N ASP A 58 -5.50 0.50 -0.19
CA ASP A 58 -6.26 0.20 -1.42
C ASP A 58 -6.37 1.42 -2.36
N ALA A 59 -5.66 2.52 -2.06
CA ALA A 59 -5.79 3.78 -2.80
C ALA A 59 -5.48 3.64 -4.30
N PHE A 60 -4.59 2.72 -4.67
CA PHE A 60 -4.22 2.45 -6.05
C PHE A 60 -5.40 1.97 -6.91
N GLU A 61 -6.37 1.24 -6.35
CA GLU A 61 -7.52 0.72 -7.09
C GLU A 61 -8.29 1.84 -7.80
N ARG A 62 -8.50 2.97 -7.12
CA ARG A 62 -9.18 4.13 -7.70
C ARG A 62 -8.37 4.83 -8.78
N GLN A 63 -7.06 4.69 -8.76
CA GLN A 63 -6.20 5.26 -9.78
C GLN A 63 -6.10 4.36 -11.01
N VAL A 64 -6.13 3.04 -10.80
CA VAL A 64 -6.17 2.06 -11.91
C VAL A 64 -7.53 2.05 -12.58
N MET A 65 -8.60 2.00 -11.77
CA MET A 65 -9.99 1.97 -12.26
C MET A 65 -10.82 3.07 -11.58
N PRO A 66 -10.72 4.33 -12.03
CA PRO A 66 -11.41 5.47 -11.39
C PRO A 66 -12.93 5.39 -11.47
N ARG A 67 -13.45 4.60 -12.37
CA ARG A 67 -14.87 4.25 -12.50
C ARG A 67 -15.00 2.90 -13.21
N PRO A 68 -16.11 2.18 -13.03
CA PRO A 68 -16.32 0.87 -13.64
C PRO A 68 -16.02 0.85 -15.13
N GLY A 69 -15.21 -0.13 -15.59
CA GLY A 69 -14.85 -0.34 -16.98
C GLY A 69 -13.89 0.69 -17.60
N VAL A 70 -13.34 1.61 -16.80
CA VAL A 70 -12.36 2.60 -17.30
C VAL A 70 -11.03 2.40 -16.58
N TYR A 71 -10.04 1.93 -17.34
CA TYR A 71 -8.70 1.66 -16.83
C TYR A 71 -7.70 2.70 -17.29
N PHE A 72 -6.86 3.14 -16.37
CA PHE A 72 -5.66 3.91 -16.68
C PHE A 72 -4.44 3.00 -16.78
N PRO A 73 -3.38 3.44 -17.49
CA PRO A 73 -2.11 2.73 -17.47
C PRO A 73 -1.61 2.56 -16.03
N ILE A 74 -1.20 1.35 -15.68
CA ILE A 74 -0.82 0.97 -14.31
C ILE A 74 0.29 1.87 -13.77
N GLU A 75 1.30 2.16 -14.58
CA GLU A 75 2.42 3.02 -14.18
C GLU A 75 1.95 4.44 -13.82
N THR A 76 0.99 4.98 -14.59
CA THR A 76 0.39 6.29 -14.29
C THR A 76 -0.38 6.23 -12.97
N ALA A 77 -1.14 5.17 -12.74
CA ALA A 77 -1.91 4.98 -11.52
C ALA A 77 -0.99 4.85 -10.29
N VAL A 78 0.10 4.10 -10.39
CA VAL A 78 1.11 3.96 -9.32
C VAL A 78 1.75 5.31 -8.99
N LEU A 79 2.18 6.08 -10.00
CA LEU A 79 2.78 7.40 -9.80
C LEU A 79 1.81 8.39 -9.15
N GLU A 80 0.54 8.36 -9.55
CA GLU A 80 -0.48 9.23 -8.99
C GLU A 80 -0.82 8.83 -7.54
N THR A 81 -0.90 7.53 -7.26
CA THR A 81 -1.08 7.02 -5.91
C THR A 81 0.07 7.47 -4.99
N ASP A 82 1.31 7.34 -5.44
CA ASP A 82 2.51 7.79 -4.71
C ASP A 82 2.43 9.27 -4.35
N ARG A 83 2.05 10.13 -5.30
CA ARG A 83 1.89 11.58 -5.07
C ARG A 83 0.83 11.88 -4.02
N GLN A 84 -0.31 11.19 -4.08
CA GLN A 84 -1.40 11.39 -3.13
C GLN A 84 -0.99 10.92 -1.72
N LEU A 85 -0.31 9.79 -1.61
CA LEU A 85 0.21 9.28 -0.34
C LEU A 85 1.21 10.26 0.28
N ALA A 86 2.18 10.73 -0.51
CA ALA A 86 3.16 11.75 -0.07
C ALA A 86 2.48 13.04 0.39
N ALA A 87 1.48 13.54 -0.37
CA ALA A 87 0.74 14.75 -0.03
C ALA A 87 -0.07 14.62 1.27
N ASN A 88 -0.39 13.39 1.69
CA ASN A 88 -1.08 13.09 2.94
C ASN A 88 -0.13 12.70 4.09
N GLY A 89 1.18 12.85 3.92
CA GLY A 89 2.18 12.58 4.97
C GLY A 89 2.45 11.11 5.23
N ILE A 90 2.08 10.22 4.29
CA ILE A 90 2.40 8.80 4.35
C ILE A 90 3.80 8.60 3.79
N ALA A 91 4.69 8.00 4.55
CA ALA A 91 6.07 7.72 4.13
C ALA A 91 6.28 6.28 3.65
N THR A 92 5.45 5.36 4.12
CA THR A 92 5.48 3.94 3.70
C THR A 92 4.06 3.45 3.52
N THR A 93 3.79 2.75 2.44
CA THR A 93 2.50 2.08 2.21
C THR A 93 2.71 0.64 1.80
N TYR A 94 1.82 -0.23 2.25
CA TYR A 94 1.67 -1.59 1.75
C TYR A 94 0.44 -1.65 0.85
N HIS A 95 0.66 -1.67 -0.46
CA HIS A 95 -0.44 -1.83 -1.41
C HIS A 95 -1.04 -3.23 -1.28
N SER A 96 -2.30 -3.27 -0.90
CA SER A 96 -3.06 -4.50 -0.62
C SER A 96 -3.57 -5.13 -1.93
N ILE A 97 -2.65 -5.77 -2.66
CA ILE A 97 -2.92 -6.32 -3.98
C ILE A 97 -3.58 -7.68 -3.84
N THR A 98 -4.83 -7.77 -4.28
CA THR A 98 -5.57 -9.02 -4.32
C THR A 98 -5.04 -9.91 -5.45
N LEU A 99 -4.84 -11.18 -5.14
CA LEU A 99 -4.51 -12.25 -6.07
C LEU A 99 -5.64 -13.27 -5.99
N GLY A 100 -6.69 -13.01 -6.74
CA GLY A 100 -7.95 -13.73 -6.68
C GLY A 100 -8.31 -14.41 -8.00
N TYR A 101 -9.35 -15.18 -7.92
CA TYR A 101 -9.99 -15.85 -9.04
C TYR A 101 -10.91 -14.90 -9.84
N GLU A 102 -11.19 -13.71 -9.29
CA GLU A 102 -12.07 -12.73 -9.93
C GLU A 102 -11.35 -12.13 -11.15
N PRO A 103 -12.04 -11.95 -12.28
CA PRO A 103 -11.48 -11.25 -13.43
C PRO A 103 -11.29 -9.75 -13.12
N GLY A 104 -10.53 -9.03 -13.96
CA GLY A 104 -10.34 -7.60 -13.84
C GLY A 104 -9.28 -7.21 -12.81
N LEU A 105 -9.51 -6.15 -12.04
CA LEU A 105 -8.52 -5.51 -11.19
C LEU A 105 -7.88 -6.44 -10.14
N ARG A 106 -8.65 -7.40 -9.63
CA ARG A 106 -8.24 -8.31 -8.56
C ARG A 106 -7.81 -9.69 -9.04
N SER A 107 -7.66 -9.87 -10.36
CA SER A 107 -7.13 -11.10 -10.93
C SER A 107 -5.64 -11.28 -10.61
N VAL A 108 -5.17 -12.52 -10.63
CA VAL A 108 -3.75 -12.86 -10.45
C VAL A 108 -2.88 -12.16 -11.50
N GLU A 109 -3.33 -12.09 -12.75
CA GLU A 109 -2.61 -11.44 -13.84
C GLU A 109 -2.45 -9.94 -13.57
N ARG A 110 -3.52 -9.25 -13.24
CA ARG A 110 -3.49 -7.82 -12.98
C ARG A 110 -2.70 -7.49 -11.71
N GLY A 111 -2.80 -8.32 -10.68
CA GLY A 111 -1.99 -8.21 -9.48
C GLY A 111 -0.50 -8.32 -9.77
N ARG A 112 -0.10 -9.25 -10.65
CA ARG A 112 1.29 -9.41 -11.10
C ARG A 112 1.79 -8.18 -11.87
N GLU A 113 0.98 -7.60 -12.74
CA GLU A 113 1.31 -6.37 -13.48
C GLU A 113 1.53 -5.19 -12.52
N LEU A 114 0.66 -5.03 -11.52
CA LEU A 114 0.80 -3.99 -10.48
C LEU A 114 2.10 -4.14 -9.69
N ILE A 115 2.41 -5.34 -9.23
CA ILE A 115 3.65 -5.63 -8.49
C ILE A 115 4.87 -5.31 -9.37
N ALA A 116 4.84 -5.70 -10.64
CA ALA A 116 5.92 -5.41 -11.59
C ALA A 116 6.11 -3.91 -11.80
N ALA A 117 5.01 -3.15 -11.93
CA ALA A 117 5.05 -1.70 -12.08
C ALA A 117 5.63 -1.01 -10.83
N ILE A 118 5.19 -1.39 -9.63
CA ILE A 118 5.71 -0.85 -8.37
C ILE A 118 7.23 -1.11 -8.27
N ARG A 119 7.69 -2.33 -8.55
CA ARG A 119 9.11 -2.69 -8.57
C ARG A 119 9.92 -1.83 -9.54
N THR A 120 9.41 -1.67 -10.75
CA THR A 120 10.08 -0.92 -11.81
C THR A 120 10.15 0.57 -11.49
N LEU A 121 9.10 1.11 -10.89
CA LEU A 121 9.01 2.52 -10.55
C LEU A 121 9.66 2.87 -9.20
N ALA A 122 9.96 1.90 -8.35
CA ALA A 122 10.48 2.12 -7.00
C ALA A 122 11.57 3.21 -6.89
N PRO A 123 12.59 3.29 -7.79
CA PRO A 123 13.60 4.34 -7.73
C PRO A 123 13.09 5.76 -8.01
N ARG A 124 11.85 5.90 -8.49
CA ARG A 124 11.21 7.16 -8.87
C ARG A 124 10.09 7.57 -7.93
N LEU A 125 9.71 6.71 -7.00
CA LEU A 125 8.63 6.95 -6.05
C LEU A 125 9.15 7.76 -4.86
N THR A 126 8.29 8.60 -4.31
CA THR A 126 8.58 9.46 -3.14
C THR A 126 8.34 8.69 -1.85
N VAL A 127 7.28 7.89 -1.80
CA VAL A 127 6.90 7.05 -0.67
C VAL A 127 7.58 5.68 -0.83
N GLU A 128 7.93 5.01 0.27
CA GLU A 128 8.33 3.61 0.20
C GLU A 128 7.11 2.75 -0.09
N ASN A 129 6.94 2.40 -1.37
CA ASN A 129 5.83 1.60 -1.85
C ASN A 129 6.16 0.11 -1.72
N ARG A 130 5.56 -0.55 -0.75
CA ARG A 130 5.64 -1.99 -0.48
C ARG A 130 4.38 -2.68 -0.97
N VAL A 131 4.37 -4.00 -0.90
CA VAL A 131 3.25 -4.84 -1.32
C VAL A 131 2.77 -5.71 -0.16
N GLN A 132 1.46 -5.76 0.02
CA GLN A 132 0.78 -6.81 0.75
C GLN A 132 0.10 -7.71 -0.26
N LEU A 133 0.49 -8.98 -0.31
CA LEU A 133 -0.12 -10.00 -1.16
C LEU A 133 -1.38 -10.50 -0.46
N ARG A 134 -2.55 -10.13 -0.97
CA ARG A 134 -3.84 -10.64 -0.47
C ARG A 134 -4.22 -11.85 -1.32
N TRP A 135 -3.80 -13.00 -0.88
CA TRP A 135 -4.05 -14.23 -1.59
C TRP A 135 -5.42 -14.80 -1.21
N GLU A 136 -6.29 -14.90 -2.21
CA GLU A 136 -7.51 -15.72 -2.12
C GLU A 136 -7.09 -17.19 -2.16
N THR A 137 -7.30 -17.91 -1.06
CA THR A 137 -6.72 -19.26 -0.87
C THR A 137 -7.17 -20.28 -1.89
N PHE A 138 -8.32 -20.06 -2.54
CA PHE A 138 -8.82 -20.89 -3.65
C PHE A 138 -8.16 -20.57 -5.00
N ALA A 139 -7.50 -19.43 -5.14
CA ALA A 139 -6.76 -19.08 -6.35
C ALA A 139 -5.38 -19.74 -6.34
N THR A 140 -5.35 -21.06 -6.58
CA THR A 140 -4.11 -21.86 -6.55
C THR A 140 -3.12 -21.45 -7.63
N GLU A 141 -3.60 -20.89 -8.74
CA GLU A 141 -2.81 -20.32 -9.83
C GLU A 141 -1.96 -19.11 -9.37
N ALA A 142 -2.31 -18.47 -8.25
CA ALA A 142 -1.56 -17.37 -7.69
C ALA A 142 -0.19 -17.79 -7.11
N VAL A 143 0.01 -19.06 -6.77
CA VAL A 143 1.23 -19.54 -6.07
C VAL A 143 2.52 -19.13 -6.80
N GLY A 144 2.58 -19.28 -8.12
CA GLY A 144 3.74 -18.86 -8.90
C GLY A 144 3.99 -17.33 -8.86
N THR A 145 2.93 -16.54 -8.69
CA THR A 145 3.06 -15.08 -8.52
C THR A 145 3.51 -14.74 -7.10
N LEU A 146 3.03 -15.47 -6.09
CA LEU A 146 3.49 -15.31 -4.70
C LEU A 146 4.99 -15.57 -4.58
N ASP A 147 5.47 -16.71 -5.07
CA ASP A 147 6.88 -17.07 -5.05
C ASP A 147 7.74 -15.99 -5.73
N TRP A 148 7.35 -15.59 -6.95
CA TRP A 148 8.04 -14.53 -7.66
C TRP A 148 8.02 -13.20 -6.91
N ALA A 149 6.93 -12.85 -6.23
CA ALA A 149 6.83 -11.60 -5.49
C ALA A 149 7.71 -11.60 -4.24
N MET A 150 7.86 -12.74 -3.57
CA MET A 150 8.68 -12.88 -2.35
C MET A 150 10.18 -12.68 -2.59
N ASP A 151 10.65 -12.82 -3.81
CA ASP A 151 12.07 -12.57 -4.18
C ASP A 151 12.46 -11.09 -4.18
N TRP A 152 11.55 -10.19 -3.88
CA TRP A 152 11.85 -8.77 -3.84
C TRP A 152 12.60 -8.38 -2.55
N HIS A 153 13.59 -7.48 -2.67
CA HIS A 153 14.36 -6.96 -1.51
C HIS A 153 13.50 -6.23 -0.46
N LEU A 154 12.37 -5.63 -0.88
CA LEU A 154 11.31 -5.16 0.01
C LEU A 154 10.29 -6.28 0.19
N THR A 155 10.65 -7.29 0.98
CA THR A 155 9.83 -8.48 1.17
C THR A 155 8.36 -8.13 1.41
N PRO A 156 7.43 -8.62 0.57
CA PRO A 156 6.00 -8.40 0.76
C PRO A 156 5.48 -9.03 2.05
N SER A 157 4.42 -8.45 2.60
CA SER A 157 3.59 -9.15 3.58
C SER A 157 2.58 -10.05 2.86
N LEU A 158 2.16 -11.13 3.50
CA LEU A 158 1.18 -12.07 2.98
C LEU A 158 -0.06 -12.08 3.88
N ALA A 159 -1.23 -11.91 3.27
CA ALA A 159 -2.52 -12.08 3.91
C ALA A 159 -3.30 -13.19 3.21
N PHE A 160 -3.80 -14.14 3.99
CA PHE A 160 -4.66 -15.21 3.52
C PHE A 160 -6.10 -14.73 3.58
N ASN A 161 -6.78 -14.75 2.44
CA ASN A 161 -8.16 -14.34 2.31
C ASN A 161 -9.04 -15.51 1.88
N ASP A 162 -10.30 -15.47 2.31
CA ASP A 162 -11.34 -16.43 1.93
C ASP A 162 -12.67 -15.68 1.71
N HIS A 163 -12.71 -14.83 0.68
CA HIS A 163 -13.94 -14.15 0.30
C HIS A 163 -14.92 -15.08 -0.40
N LEU A 164 -14.44 -16.16 -1.02
CA LEU A 164 -15.30 -17.13 -1.69
C LEU A 164 -16.25 -17.81 -0.69
N SER A 165 -15.72 -18.39 0.38
CA SER A 165 -16.56 -19.01 1.42
C SER A 165 -17.50 -18.02 2.10
N MET A 166 -17.08 -16.76 2.26
CA MET A 166 -17.95 -15.69 2.77
C MET A 166 -19.10 -15.41 1.81
N SER A 167 -18.83 -15.32 0.52
CA SER A 167 -19.84 -15.08 -0.52
C SER A 167 -20.86 -16.21 -0.62
N MET A 168 -20.40 -17.46 -0.50
CA MET A 168 -21.26 -18.63 -0.51
C MET A 168 -22.14 -18.75 0.74
N ARG A 169 -21.64 -18.29 1.91
CA ARG A 169 -22.40 -18.33 3.17
C ARG A 169 -23.43 -17.21 3.32
N SER A 170 -23.18 -16.08 2.68
CA SER A 170 -24.04 -14.88 2.76
C SER A 170 -25.10 -14.86 1.66
N GLY A 171 -25.80 -15.95 1.42
CA GLY A 171 -26.77 -16.17 0.33
C GLY A 171 -27.81 -15.06 0.04
N ASP A 172 -27.75 -13.95 0.77
CA ASP A 172 -28.62 -12.79 0.62
C ASP A 172 -27.94 -11.54 0.01
N THR A 173 -26.60 -11.53 -0.12
CA THR A 173 -25.91 -10.38 -0.74
C THR A 173 -25.43 -10.79 -2.12
N GLY A 174 -26.26 -10.53 -3.11
CA GLY A 174 -25.87 -10.76 -4.50
C GLY A 174 -24.60 -10.00 -4.83
N ILE A 175 -23.74 -10.61 -5.66
CA ILE A 175 -22.55 -10.00 -6.28
C ILE A 175 -22.86 -8.60 -6.82
N GLN A 176 -24.09 -8.30 -7.17
CA GLN A 176 -24.62 -7.04 -7.67
C GLN A 176 -24.51 -5.87 -6.69
N ASP A 177 -24.38 -6.12 -5.39
CA ASP A 177 -24.31 -5.09 -4.35
C ASP A 177 -22.86 -4.71 -3.95
N ARG A 178 -21.87 -5.33 -4.57
CA ARG A 178 -20.46 -5.02 -4.33
C ARG A 178 -19.99 -3.93 -5.27
N LEU A 179 -19.70 -2.75 -4.71
CA LEU A 179 -19.41 -1.51 -5.44
C LEU A 179 -18.23 -1.57 -6.43
N PHE A 180 -17.40 -2.62 -6.39
CA PHE A 180 -16.22 -2.81 -7.25
C PHE A 180 -16.44 -3.84 -8.38
N GLU A 181 -17.57 -4.52 -8.39
CA GLU A 181 -17.86 -5.64 -9.28
C GLU A 181 -18.69 -5.25 -10.52
N HIS A 182 -18.90 -3.97 -10.75
CA HIS A 182 -19.54 -3.47 -11.96
C HIS A 182 -18.59 -3.33 -13.16
N ASP A 183 -17.55 -4.16 -13.22
CA ASP A 183 -16.75 -4.28 -14.43
C ASP A 183 -17.61 -5.02 -15.49
N PRO A 184 -17.84 -4.41 -16.67
CA PRO A 184 -18.61 -5.07 -17.73
C PRO A 184 -17.95 -6.35 -18.25
N ASP A 185 -16.65 -6.53 -17.99
CA ASP A 185 -15.91 -7.75 -18.32
C ASP A 185 -16.02 -8.81 -17.21
N TYR A 186 -16.71 -8.50 -16.11
CA TYR A 186 -16.98 -9.43 -15.02
C TYR A 186 -18.04 -10.44 -15.47
N ALA A 187 -17.58 -11.53 -16.04
CA ALA A 187 -18.42 -12.70 -16.22
C ALA A 187 -18.57 -13.40 -14.86
N LEU A 188 -19.79 -13.47 -14.36
CA LEU A 188 -20.13 -14.35 -13.24
C LEU A 188 -19.59 -15.76 -13.56
N MET A 189 -18.58 -16.20 -12.82
CA MET A 189 -18.21 -17.61 -12.86
C MET A 189 -19.39 -18.38 -12.26
N ASP A 190 -20.03 -19.21 -13.06
CA ASP A 190 -20.93 -20.26 -12.55
C ASP A 190 -20.04 -21.26 -11.80
N ILE A 191 -19.84 -21.00 -10.52
CA ILE A 191 -19.17 -21.93 -9.62
C ILE A 191 -20.25 -22.89 -9.17
N ASP A 192 -20.30 -24.05 -9.81
CA ASP A 192 -21.14 -25.13 -9.31
C ASP A 192 -20.49 -25.75 -8.06
N ASP A 193 -21.33 -26.24 -7.14
CA ASP A 193 -20.89 -26.84 -5.87
C ASP A 193 -19.91 -28.03 -6.08
N ASP A 194 -19.89 -28.66 -7.25
CA ASP A 194 -19.05 -29.82 -7.57
C ASP A 194 -17.60 -29.42 -7.95
N SER A 195 -17.34 -28.15 -8.25
CA SER A 195 -16.01 -27.67 -8.63
C SER A 195 -15.13 -27.24 -7.44
N LEU A 196 -15.69 -27.24 -6.22
CA LEU A 196 -15.03 -26.73 -5.01
C LEU A 196 -14.49 -27.83 -4.07
N PHE A 197 -14.65 -29.13 -4.41
CA PHE A 197 -14.20 -30.24 -3.55
C PHE A 197 -13.41 -31.30 -4.32
#